data_2c21d7b116f00bc1a4ddc33c7a02bda3
#
_entry.id   2c21d7b116f00bc1a4ddc33c7a02bda3
#
_cell.length_a   1.000
_cell.length_b   1.000
_cell.length_c   1.000
_cell.angle_alpha   90.00
_cell.angle_beta   90.00
_cell.angle_gamma   90.00
#
_symmetry.space_group_name_H-M   'P 1'
#
loop_
_entity.id
_entity.type
_entity.pdbx_description
1 polymer ?
#
loop_
_entity_poly.entity_id
_entity_poly.type
_entity_poly.pdbx_seq_one_letter_code
_entity_poly.pdbx_strand_id
1 'polypeptide(L)'
;MLIREGSLSEIVQIVEKIHEFAQKETEQSLQARLNDKTCLVLVAENESELLGFKMGYELDNKTFYSWFGGVTPAARGHGVAQRLLDVQEKWALEQGYQRIKVKSRNQFPAMLRLLIKNGYLIEDYEKKKSIVESRIHFVKVL
;
A
#
# COMPACT_ATOMS: atom_id res chain seq x y z
N MET A 1 -13.77 2.03 -12.95
CA MET A 1 -13.09 1.84 -11.65
C MET A 1 -12.92 3.18 -10.94
N LEU A 2 -13.36 3.22 -9.70
CA LEU A 2 -13.29 4.42 -8.86
C LEU A 2 -12.27 4.20 -7.74
N ILE A 3 -11.38 5.16 -7.54
CA ILE A 3 -10.49 5.20 -6.36
C ILE A 3 -11.05 6.26 -5.42
N ARG A 4 -11.32 5.88 -4.19
CA ARG A 4 -11.88 6.77 -3.16
C ARG A 4 -11.33 6.48 -1.78
N GLU A 5 -11.53 7.39 -0.86
CA GLU A 5 -11.27 7.10 0.54
C GLU A 5 -12.23 6.01 1.02
N GLY A 6 -11.72 5.11 1.84
CA GLY A 6 -12.47 3.98 2.36
C GLY A 6 -12.35 3.84 3.86
N SER A 7 -13.12 2.90 4.41
CA SER A 7 -13.14 2.60 5.83
C SER A 7 -12.22 1.42 6.16
N LEU A 8 -11.82 1.30 7.42
CA LEU A 8 -11.02 0.15 7.87
C LEU A 8 -11.80 -1.16 7.72
N SER A 9 -13.13 -1.11 7.86
CA SER A 9 -13.98 -2.28 7.62
C SER A 9 -13.85 -2.77 6.17
N GLU A 10 -13.82 -1.86 5.22
CA GLU A 10 -13.62 -2.20 3.81
C GLU A 10 -12.24 -2.81 3.55
N ILE A 11 -11.21 -2.29 4.21
CA ILE A 11 -9.87 -2.85 4.12
C ILE A 11 -9.86 -4.31 4.59
N VAL A 12 -10.48 -4.58 5.73
CA VAL A 12 -10.56 -5.95 6.27
C VAL A 12 -11.26 -6.89 5.30
N GLN A 13 -12.35 -6.44 4.67
CA GLN A 13 -13.08 -7.23 3.66
C GLN A 13 -12.18 -7.61 2.48
N ILE A 14 -11.34 -6.67 2.03
CA ILE A 14 -10.41 -6.93 0.92
C ILE A 14 -9.30 -7.90 1.35
N VAL A 15 -8.72 -7.66 2.52
CA VAL A 15 -7.63 -8.50 3.06
C VAL A 15 -8.04 -9.96 3.17
N GLU A 16 -9.29 -10.23 3.58
CA GLU A 16 -9.79 -11.60 3.70
C GLU A 16 -9.80 -12.36 2.38
N LYS A 17 -9.84 -11.66 1.25
CA LYS A 17 -9.81 -12.26 -0.08
C LYS A 17 -8.40 -12.51 -0.61
N ILE A 18 -7.38 -12.03 0.09
CA ILE A 18 -5.99 -12.10 -0.35
C ILE A 18 -5.27 -13.16 0.49
N HIS A 19 -5.07 -14.35 -0.07
CA HIS A 19 -4.53 -15.50 0.64
C HIS A 19 -3.03 -15.39 0.91
N GLU A 20 -2.31 -14.56 0.17
CA GLU A 20 -0.87 -14.38 0.32
C GLU A 20 -0.47 -13.65 1.60
N PHE A 21 -1.41 -12.95 2.24
CA PHE A 21 -1.14 -12.31 3.52
C PHE A 21 -1.11 -13.37 4.63
N ALA A 22 0.07 -13.57 5.22
CA ALA A 22 0.29 -14.59 6.25
C ALA A 22 -0.52 -14.32 7.51
N GLN A 23 -0.71 -13.04 7.84
CA GLN A 23 -1.44 -12.62 9.03
C GLN A 23 -2.58 -11.70 8.62
N LYS A 24 -3.79 -12.05 9.01
CA LYS A 24 -4.96 -11.23 8.67
C LYS A 24 -5.09 -10.08 9.66
N GLU A 25 -5.30 -8.88 9.13
CA GLU A 25 -5.52 -7.68 9.93
C GLU A 25 -6.97 -7.57 10.36
N THR A 26 -7.20 -6.95 11.52
CA THR A 26 -8.53 -6.58 12.01
C THR A 26 -8.67 -5.07 12.01
N GLU A 27 -9.89 -4.56 12.17
CA GLU A 27 -10.08 -3.10 12.28
C GLU A 27 -9.28 -2.54 13.46
N GLN A 28 -9.24 -3.27 14.58
CA GLN A 28 -8.48 -2.85 15.76
C GLN A 28 -6.98 -2.82 15.51
N SER A 29 -6.43 -3.82 14.83
CA SER A 29 -5.00 -3.84 14.53
C SER A 29 -4.61 -2.72 13.57
N LEU A 30 -5.46 -2.44 12.59
CA LEU A 30 -5.24 -1.33 11.65
C LEU A 30 -5.32 0.02 12.37
N GLN A 31 -6.34 0.20 13.21
CA GLN A 31 -6.51 1.44 13.97
C GLN A 31 -5.33 1.68 14.91
N ALA A 32 -4.86 0.63 15.58
CA ALA A 32 -3.71 0.72 16.49
C ALA A 32 -2.45 1.17 15.75
N ARG A 33 -2.26 0.67 14.53
CA ARG A 33 -1.10 1.07 13.69
C ARG A 33 -1.17 2.53 13.29
N LEU A 34 -2.36 3.02 12.93
CA LEU A 34 -2.54 4.41 12.51
C LEU A 34 -2.41 5.38 13.70
N ASN A 35 -2.93 5.02 14.86
CA ASN A 35 -2.74 5.69 16.15
C ASN A 35 -2.62 7.22 16.08
N ASP A 36 -3.68 7.90 15.62
CA ASP A 36 -3.78 9.36 15.50
C ASP A 36 -2.78 10.02 14.53
N LYS A 37 -2.04 9.23 13.75
CA LYS A 37 -1.17 9.78 12.72
C LYS A 37 -2.01 10.30 11.56
N THR A 38 -1.50 11.30 10.86
CA THR A 38 -2.06 11.69 9.56
C THR A 38 -1.96 10.49 8.64
N CYS A 39 -3.07 10.07 8.09
CA CYS A 39 -3.13 8.84 7.29
C CYS A 39 -4.01 9.00 6.05
N LEU A 40 -3.87 8.06 5.14
CA LEU A 40 -4.72 7.96 3.95
C LEU A 40 -5.14 6.49 3.81
N VAL A 41 -6.43 6.27 3.62
CA VAL A 41 -7.00 4.94 3.37
C VAL A 41 -7.76 5.02 2.06
N LEU A 42 -7.27 4.30 1.04
CA LEU A 42 -7.88 4.28 -0.29
C LEU A 42 -8.42 2.90 -0.61
N VAL A 43 -9.56 2.87 -1.28
CA VAL A 43 -10.10 1.65 -1.88
C VAL A 43 -10.37 1.88 -3.35
N ALA A 44 -10.26 0.80 -4.12
CA ALA A 44 -10.66 0.76 -5.52
C ALA A 44 -11.94 -0.06 -5.61
N GLU A 45 -12.96 0.49 -6.27
CA GLU A 45 -14.21 -0.23 -6.46
C GLU A 45 -14.72 -0.13 -7.88
N ASN A 46 -15.49 -1.11 -8.29
CA ASN A 46 -16.20 -1.13 -9.56
C ASN A 46 -17.58 -1.71 -9.32
N GLU A 47 -18.63 -0.91 -9.60
CA GLU A 47 -20.01 -1.34 -9.40
C GLU A 47 -20.23 -1.92 -8.00
N SER A 48 -19.73 -1.22 -6.98
CA SER A 48 -19.84 -1.60 -5.55
C SER A 48 -19.00 -2.81 -5.15
N GLU A 49 -18.22 -3.38 -6.06
CA GLU A 49 -17.29 -4.45 -5.73
C GLU A 49 -15.93 -3.86 -5.34
N LEU A 50 -15.40 -4.27 -4.19
CA LEU A 50 -14.09 -3.83 -3.72
C LEU A 50 -13.00 -4.64 -4.41
N LEU A 51 -12.08 -3.95 -5.09
CA LEU A 51 -11.05 -4.57 -5.93
C LEU A 51 -9.66 -4.56 -5.29
N GLY A 52 -9.39 -3.55 -4.47
CA GLY A 52 -8.08 -3.38 -3.87
C GLY A 52 -8.07 -2.21 -2.92
N PHE A 53 -6.94 -2.04 -2.25
CA PHE A 53 -6.76 -0.96 -1.29
C PHE A 53 -5.30 -0.52 -1.21
N LYS A 54 -5.11 0.66 -0.65
CA LYS A 54 -3.79 1.17 -0.31
C LYS A 54 -3.93 2.11 0.86
N MET A 55 -3.07 1.95 1.85
CA MET A 55 -3.11 2.81 3.02
C MET A 55 -1.71 3.14 3.51
N GLY A 56 -1.59 4.27 4.16
CA GLY A 56 -0.33 4.72 4.69
C GLY A 56 -0.52 5.81 5.73
N TYR A 57 0.60 6.24 6.31
CA TYR A 57 0.59 7.24 7.36
C TYR A 57 1.89 8.04 7.37
N GLU A 58 1.83 9.19 8.01
CA GLU A 58 2.98 10.09 8.12
C GLU A 58 4.06 9.47 9.01
N LEU A 59 5.32 9.47 8.54
CA LEU A 59 6.49 9.15 9.37
C LEU A 59 7.04 10.41 10.02
N ASP A 60 7.14 11.48 9.23
CA ASP A 60 7.53 12.81 9.69
C ASP A 60 6.87 13.83 8.76
N ASN A 61 7.10 15.13 9.01
CA ASN A 61 6.42 16.18 8.25
C ASN A 61 6.78 16.24 6.76
N LYS A 62 7.78 15.49 6.32
CA LYS A 62 8.24 15.45 4.92
C LYS A 62 8.06 14.09 4.28
N THR A 63 7.78 13.05 5.06
CA THR A 63 7.80 11.66 4.59
C THR A 63 6.49 10.96 4.89
N PHE A 64 5.85 10.46 3.84
CA PHE A 64 4.67 9.60 3.94
C PHE A 64 5.10 8.15 3.74
N TYR A 65 4.59 7.25 4.58
CA TYR A 65 4.88 5.83 4.48
C TYR A 65 3.69 5.09 3.89
N SER A 66 3.87 4.51 2.70
CA SER A 66 2.88 3.66 2.06
C SER A 66 3.00 2.27 2.69
N TRP A 67 2.19 2.06 3.74
CA TRP A 67 2.39 0.92 4.65
C TRP A 67 1.83 -0.39 4.11
N PHE A 68 0.61 -0.38 3.59
CA PHE A 68 -0.12 -1.61 3.33
C PHE A 68 -0.99 -1.47 2.09
N GLY A 69 -1.01 -2.49 1.25
CA GLY A 69 -1.83 -2.47 0.06
C GLY A 69 -2.00 -3.86 -0.51
N GLY A 70 -3.02 -4.02 -1.33
CA GLY A 70 -3.29 -5.28 -1.99
C GLY A 70 -4.42 -5.17 -3.00
N VAL A 71 -4.44 -6.14 -3.91
CA VAL A 71 -5.47 -6.27 -4.96
C VAL A 71 -6.03 -7.67 -4.87
N THR A 72 -7.35 -7.79 -4.91
CA THR A 72 -8.00 -9.10 -4.88
C THR A 72 -7.55 -9.94 -6.08
N PRO A 73 -7.45 -11.27 -5.93
CA PRO A 73 -6.98 -12.12 -7.03
C PRO A 73 -7.76 -11.92 -8.34
N ALA A 74 -9.08 -11.77 -8.26
CA ALA A 74 -9.92 -11.59 -9.45
C ALA A 74 -9.67 -10.25 -10.17
N ALA A 75 -9.18 -9.24 -9.45
CA ALA A 75 -8.97 -7.90 -10.00
C ALA A 75 -7.53 -7.66 -10.51
N ARG A 76 -6.65 -8.63 -10.35
CA ARG A 76 -5.24 -8.50 -10.78
C ARG A 76 -5.13 -8.41 -12.29
N GLY A 77 -4.11 -7.66 -12.76
CA GLY A 77 -3.88 -7.49 -14.20
C GLY A 77 -4.76 -6.43 -14.86
N HIS A 78 -5.49 -5.64 -14.09
CA HIS A 78 -6.40 -4.61 -14.60
C HIS A 78 -6.00 -3.19 -14.20
N GLY A 79 -4.78 -2.99 -13.75
CA GLY A 79 -4.26 -1.66 -13.43
C GLY A 79 -4.71 -1.09 -12.09
N VAL A 80 -5.29 -1.89 -11.21
CA VAL A 80 -5.81 -1.42 -9.91
C VAL A 80 -4.67 -0.88 -9.03
N ALA A 81 -3.59 -1.65 -8.91
CA ALA A 81 -2.44 -1.24 -8.07
C ALA A 81 -1.81 0.06 -8.57
N GLN A 82 -1.68 0.22 -9.91
CA GLN A 82 -1.14 1.43 -10.50
C GLN A 82 -2.01 2.64 -10.19
N ARG A 83 -3.33 2.51 -10.31
CA ARG A 83 -4.24 3.61 -10.04
C ARG A 83 -4.25 4.02 -8.57
N LEU A 84 -4.20 3.05 -7.67
CA LEU A 84 -4.07 3.33 -6.24
C LEU A 84 -2.77 4.08 -5.93
N LEU A 85 -1.67 3.66 -6.55
CA LEU A 85 -0.38 4.32 -6.39
C LEU A 85 -0.43 5.77 -6.89
N ASP A 86 -1.00 5.99 -8.07
CA ASP A 86 -1.11 7.33 -8.67
C ASP A 86 -1.89 8.28 -7.77
N VAL A 87 -3.02 7.82 -7.23
CA VAL A 87 -3.86 8.64 -6.35
C VAL A 87 -3.13 8.95 -5.05
N GLN A 88 -2.44 7.96 -4.48
CA GLN A 88 -1.66 8.18 -3.25
C GLN A 88 -0.54 9.19 -3.46
N GLU A 89 0.19 9.10 -4.56
CA GLU A 89 1.28 10.03 -4.86
C GLU A 89 0.78 11.45 -5.03
N LYS A 90 -0.33 11.61 -5.76
CA LYS A 90 -0.94 12.92 -5.96
C LYS A 90 -1.38 13.53 -4.62
N TRP A 91 -2.05 12.74 -3.80
CA TRP A 91 -2.48 13.19 -2.49
C TRP A 91 -1.29 13.60 -1.61
N ALA A 92 -0.25 12.76 -1.57
CA ALA A 92 0.93 13.04 -0.75
C ALA A 92 1.62 14.35 -1.18
N LEU A 93 1.74 14.56 -2.48
CA LEU A 93 2.30 15.80 -3.01
C LEU A 93 1.46 17.01 -2.61
N GLU A 94 0.14 16.91 -2.73
CA GLU A 94 -0.79 17.98 -2.37
C GLU A 94 -0.75 18.31 -0.87
N GLN A 95 -0.46 17.30 -0.03
CA GLN A 95 -0.32 17.50 1.42
C GLN A 95 1.04 18.11 1.82
N GLY A 96 1.95 18.24 0.87
CA GLY A 96 3.25 18.84 1.12
C GLY A 96 4.36 17.86 1.49
N TYR A 97 4.12 16.55 1.39
CA TYR A 97 5.19 15.58 1.61
C TYR A 97 6.21 15.65 0.49
N GLN A 98 7.47 15.45 0.83
CA GLN A 98 8.58 15.53 -0.13
C GLN A 98 8.99 14.16 -0.66
N ARG A 99 8.63 13.09 0.05
CA ARG A 99 8.98 11.73 -0.33
C ARG A 99 7.97 10.72 0.19
N ILE A 100 7.91 9.59 -0.51
CA ILE A 100 7.15 8.43 -0.07
C ILE A 100 8.14 7.29 0.14
N LYS A 101 8.00 6.57 1.26
CA LYS A 101 8.71 5.34 1.53
C LYS A 101 7.74 4.17 1.51
N VAL A 102 8.22 3.03 1.04
CA VAL A 102 7.43 1.81 1.00
C VAL A 102 8.34 0.60 1.17
N LYS A 103 7.85 -0.44 1.83
CA LYS A 103 8.55 -1.71 1.98
C LYS A 103 7.74 -2.79 1.29
N SER A 104 8.40 -3.69 0.59
CA SER A 104 7.77 -4.86 0.00
C SER A 104 8.68 -6.07 0.19
N ARG A 105 8.18 -7.26 -0.15
CA ARG A 105 8.92 -8.51 0.07
C ARG A 105 9.22 -9.19 -1.25
N ASN A 106 10.27 -10.03 -1.26
CA ASN A 106 10.62 -10.80 -2.45
C ASN A 106 9.47 -11.68 -2.93
N GLN A 107 8.60 -12.13 -2.03
CA GLN A 107 7.44 -12.96 -2.40
C GLN A 107 6.37 -12.21 -3.21
N PHE A 108 6.50 -10.89 -3.37
CA PHE A 108 5.57 -10.07 -4.15
C PHE A 108 6.26 -9.41 -5.36
N PRO A 109 6.75 -10.20 -6.32
CA PRO A 109 7.54 -9.66 -7.44
C PRO A 109 6.77 -8.65 -8.29
N ALA A 110 5.45 -8.79 -8.43
CA ALA A 110 4.65 -7.83 -9.17
C ALA A 110 4.68 -6.44 -8.53
N MET A 111 4.65 -6.38 -7.18
CA MET A 111 4.75 -5.11 -6.46
C MET A 111 6.14 -4.51 -6.62
N LEU A 112 7.19 -5.32 -6.55
CA LEU A 112 8.55 -4.84 -6.75
C LEU A 112 8.71 -4.21 -8.13
N ARG A 113 8.21 -4.86 -9.17
CA ARG A 113 8.25 -4.33 -10.54
C ARG A 113 7.46 -3.04 -10.68
N LEU A 114 6.28 -2.97 -10.05
CA LEU A 114 5.44 -1.76 -10.07
C LEU A 114 6.20 -0.57 -9.48
N LEU A 115 6.82 -0.76 -8.33
CA LEU A 115 7.55 0.31 -7.65
C LEU A 115 8.75 0.79 -8.48
N ILE A 116 9.54 -0.14 -9.01
CA ILE A 116 10.69 0.20 -9.86
C ILE A 116 10.23 0.95 -11.11
N LYS A 117 9.17 0.46 -11.76
CA LYS A 117 8.61 1.10 -12.96
C LYS A 117 8.16 2.53 -12.68
N ASN A 118 7.68 2.82 -11.48
CA ASN A 118 7.17 4.13 -11.09
C ASN A 118 8.23 5.04 -10.47
N GLY A 119 9.49 4.67 -10.59
CA GLY A 119 10.60 5.52 -10.18
C GLY A 119 10.99 5.42 -8.70
N TYR A 120 10.49 4.42 -8.00
CA TYR A 120 10.94 4.15 -6.63
C TYR A 120 12.34 3.54 -6.67
N LEU A 121 13.22 4.03 -5.81
CA LEU A 121 14.60 3.57 -5.71
C LEU A 121 14.76 2.67 -4.49
N ILE A 122 15.56 1.64 -4.64
CA ILE A 122 15.88 0.75 -3.52
C ILE A 122 16.91 1.46 -2.63
N GLU A 123 16.57 1.65 -1.35
CA GLU A 123 17.49 2.29 -0.40
C GLU A 123 18.06 1.33 0.64
N ASP A 124 17.39 0.17 0.84
CA ASP A 124 17.85 -0.79 1.85
C ASP A 124 17.24 -2.16 1.60
N TYR A 125 17.82 -3.17 2.24
CA TYR A 125 17.37 -4.54 2.22
C TYR A 125 17.37 -5.09 3.64
N GLU A 126 16.23 -5.59 4.09
CA GLU A 126 16.07 -6.12 5.44
C GLU A 126 15.96 -7.65 5.38
N LYS A 127 17.02 -8.33 5.74
CA LYS A 127 17.07 -9.80 5.72
C LYS A 127 16.19 -10.37 6.83
N LYS A 128 15.28 -11.27 6.45
CA LYS A 128 14.44 -12.05 7.38
C LYS A 128 14.91 -13.49 7.42
N LYS A 129 14.18 -14.36 8.15
CA LYS A 129 14.51 -15.79 8.26
C LYS A 129 14.61 -16.46 6.90
N SER A 130 13.73 -16.13 5.97
CA SER A 130 13.75 -16.66 4.62
C SER A 130 13.98 -15.54 3.61
N ILE A 131 14.58 -15.88 2.47
CA ILE A 131 14.82 -14.90 1.39
C ILE A 131 13.51 -14.35 0.89
N VAL A 132 12.48 -15.19 0.73
CA VAL A 132 11.18 -14.74 0.17
C VAL A 132 10.47 -13.73 1.08
N GLU A 133 10.67 -13.81 2.39
CA GLU A 133 10.08 -12.88 3.35
C GLU A 133 10.91 -11.62 3.55
N SER A 134 12.15 -11.60 3.09
CA SER A 134 13.05 -10.45 3.25
C SER A 134 12.47 -9.25 2.53
N ARG A 135 12.69 -8.06 3.13
CA ARG A 135 12.06 -6.82 2.67
C ARG A 135 13.01 -5.95 1.90
N ILE A 136 12.49 -5.34 0.85
CA ILE A 136 13.18 -4.32 0.09
C ILE A 136 12.56 -2.98 0.47
N HIS A 137 13.40 -2.02 0.85
CA HIS A 137 12.97 -0.68 1.25
C HIS A 137 13.14 0.27 0.07
N PHE A 138 12.06 0.94 -0.30
CA PHE A 138 12.03 1.87 -1.43
C PHE A 138 11.77 3.29 -0.96
N VAL A 139 12.24 4.25 -1.74
CA VAL A 139 11.95 5.67 -1.55
C VAL A 139 11.73 6.32 -2.91
N LYS A 140 10.78 7.25 -2.97
CA LYS A 140 10.57 8.11 -4.14
C LYS A 140 10.50 9.55 -3.69
N VAL A 141 11.26 10.43 -4.34
CA VAL A 141 11.17 11.88 -4.15
C VAL A 141 10.02 12.37 -5.02
N LEU A 142 9.10 13.11 -4.41
CA LEU A 142 7.91 13.63 -5.08
C LEU A 142 8.20 14.95 -5.81
#